data_238029976b4fcae4dabe5b9f56f20ab0
#
_entry.id   238029976b4fcae4dabe5b9f56f20ab0
#
_cell.length_a   1.000
_cell.length_b   1.000
_cell.length_c   1.000
_cell.angle_alpha   90.00
_cell.angle_beta   90.00
_cell.angle_gamma   90.00
#
_symmetry.space_group_name_H-M   'P 1'
#
loop_
_entity.id
_entity.type
_entity.pdbx_description
1 polymer ?
#
loop_
_entity_poly.entity_id
_entity_poly.type
_entity_poly.pdbx_seq_one_letter_code
_entity_poly.pdbx_strand_id
1 'polypeptide(L)'
;MSKTLYDKIWENHLVNEQEDGTCLIYVDRHLVHEVTSPQAFEGLRLNNRKVRRPELTLAVPDHNVPTTDRSKGIDDEQSRIQVETLRNNCKEFGVKLFDVNDKRQGIVHIIGPEQGFTQPGTVIVCGDSHTATHGAFGAVSYTHLRAHETTDN
;
A
#
# COMPACT_ATOMS: atom_id res chain seq x y z
N MET A 1 11.46 -15.30 -27.61
CA MET A 1 11.05 -16.19 -26.52
C MET A 1 9.62 -15.84 -26.10
N SER A 2 8.83 -16.80 -25.60
CA SER A 2 7.52 -16.50 -25.03
C SER A 2 7.69 -15.76 -23.72
N LYS A 3 6.95 -14.64 -23.53
CA LYS A 3 6.98 -13.82 -22.32
C LYS A 3 6.05 -14.39 -21.27
N THR A 4 6.49 -14.35 -20.01
CA THR A 4 5.64 -14.65 -18.86
C THR A 4 4.59 -13.57 -18.65
N LEU A 5 3.60 -13.81 -17.78
CA LEU A 5 2.64 -12.77 -17.39
C LEU A 5 3.36 -11.58 -16.72
N TYR A 6 4.37 -11.89 -15.88
CA TYR A 6 5.19 -10.87 -15.22
C TYR A 6 5.88 -9.97 -16.26
N ASP A 7 6.57 -10.56 -17.26
CA ASP A 7 7.28 -9.79 -18.28
C ASP A 7 6.34 -8.85 -19.04
N LYS A 8 5.13 -9.33 -19.36
CA LYS A 8 4.13 -8.53 -20.07
C LYS A 8 3.63 -7.34 -19.26
N ILE A 9 3.36 -7.57 -17.96
CA ILE A 9 2.91 -6.49 -17.07
C ILE A 9 4.06 -5.50 -16.86
N TRP A 10 5.26 -6.00 -16.56
CA TRP A 10 6.45 -5.18 -16.38
C TRP A 10 6.69 -4.24 -17.54
N GLU A 11 6.78 -4.77 -18.75
CA GLU A 11 7.05 -3.99 -19.97
C GLU A 11 5.98 -2.92 -20.22
N ASN A 12 4.72 -3.21 -19.93
CA ASN A 12 3.64 -2.25 -20.08
C ASN A 12 3.69 -1.10 -19.05
N HIS A 13 4.40 -1.30 -17.93
CA HIS A 13 4.55 -0.32 -16.86
C HIS A 13 5.93 0.33 -16.81
N LEU A 14 6.88 -0.16 -17.61
CA LEU A 14 8.22 0.41 -17.69
C LEU A 14 8.16 1.80 -18.32
N VAL A 15 8.52 2.82 -17.55
CA VAL A 15 8.56 4.22 -17.98
C VAL A 15 9.94 4.58 -18.51
N ASN A 16 10.98 4.13 -17.81
CA ASN A 16 12.38 4.38 -18.17
C ASN A 16 13.28 3.31 -17.57
N GLU A 17 14.33 2.97 -18.28
CA GLU A 17 15.44 2.12 -17.81
C GLU A 17 16.73 2.91 -17.92
N GLN A 18 17.51 2.95 -16.84
CA GLN A 18 18.79 3.65 -16.80
C GLN A 18 19.91 2.71 -17.27
N GLU A 19 21.07 3.27 -17.56
CA GLU A 19 22.25 2.51 -18.03
C GLU A 19 22.74 1.46 -17.01
N ASP A 20 22.50 1.68 -15.73
CA ASP A 20 22.84 0.75 -14.64
C ASP A 20 21.80 -0.35 -14.42
N GLY A 21 20.73 -0.37 -15.23
CA GLY A 21 19.62 -1.33 -15.13
C GLY A 21 18.53 -0.91 -14.13
N THR A 22 18.66 0.24 -13.48
CA THR A 22 17.61 0.79 -12.63
C THR A 22 16.38 1.17 -13.47
N CYS A 23 15.21 0.68 -13.08
CA CYS A 23 13.97 0.90 -13.82
C CYS A 23 13.01 1.82 -13.07
N LEU A 24 12.44 2.79 -13.78
CA LEU A 24 11.29 3.55 -13.33
C LEU A 24 10.02 2.90 -13.88
N ILE A 25 9.12 2.47 -13.00
CA ILE A 25 7.86 1.85 -13.40
C ILE A 25 6.66 2.67 -12.94
N TYR A 26 5.58 2.59 -13.72
CA TYR A 26 4.30 3.16 -13.34
C TYR A 26 3.59 2.26 -12.33
N VAL A 27 3.06 2.84 -11.26
CA VAL A 27 2.28 2.15 -10.21
C VAL A 27 0.81 2.48 -10.39
N ASP A 28 -0.03 1.45 -10.58
CA ASP A 28 -1.48 1.62 -10.77
C ASP A 28 -2.22 1.79 -9.45
N ARG A 29 -1.82 1.05 -8.41
CA ARG A 29 -2.52 1.01 -7.13
C ARG A 29 -1.55 1.05 -5.96
N HIS A 30 -1.94 1.77 -4.92
CA HIS A 30 -1.19 1.84 -3.68
C HIS A 30 -2.10 1.47 -2.49
N LEU A 31 -1.74 0.42 -1.77
CA LEU A 31 -2.37 0.04 -0.52
C LEU A 31 -1.56 0.57 0.65
N VAL A 32 -2.24 1.11 1.63
CA VAL A 32 -1.62 1.83 2.75
C VAL A 32 -2.21 1.36 4.07
N HIS A 33 -1.37 1.12 5.07
CA HIS A 33 -1.80 0.78 6.43
C HIS A 33 -1.08 1.65 7.48
N GLU A 34 -1.49 1.52 8.76
CA GLU A 34 -1.09 2.44 9.82
C GLU A 34 0.37 2.32 10.26
N VAL A 35 1.02 1.16 10.04
CA VAL A 35 2.35 0.90 10.60
C VAL A 35 3.45 1.61 9.80
N THR A 36 3.46 1.50 8.49
CA THR A 36 4.54 2.01 7.64
C THR A 36 4.25 3.36 6.98
N SER A 37 3.00 3.77 6.93
CA SER A 37 2.58 4.99 6.23
C SER A 37 2.94 6.32 6.91
N PRO A 38 3.10 6.44 8.25
CA PRO A 38 3.37 7.73 8.88
C PRO A 38 4.59 8.43 8.30
N GLN A 39 5.69 7.70 8.09
CA GLN A 39 6.94 8.23 7.54
C GLN A 39 6.79 8.68 6.08
N ALA A 40 6.01 7.96 5.29
CA ALA A 40 5.74 8.32 3.90
C ALA A 40 4.96 9.64 3.80
N PHE A 41 3.91 9.80 4.60
CA PHE A 41 3.13 11.06 4.65
C PHE A 41 3.95 12.21 5.20
N GLU A 42 4.81 11.97 6.20
CA GLU A 42 5.73 12.99 6.70
C GLU A 42 6.72 13.43 5.63
N GLY A 43 7.28 12.49 4.87
CA GLY A 43 8.13 12.79 3.73
C GLY A 43 7.43 13.66 2.68
N LEU A 44 6.14 13.45 2.43
CA LEU A 44 5.36 14.31 1.55
C LEU A 44 5.23 15.74 2.09
N ARG A 45 4.93 15.89 3.40
CA ARG A 45 4.85 17.22 4.05
C ARG A 45 6.16 17.98 3.99
N LEU A 46 7.26 17.35 4.39
CA LEU A 46 8.59 17.96 4.40
C LEU A 46 9.04 18.45 3.01
N ASN A 47 8.61 17.75 1.97
CA ASN A 47 8.91 18.11 0.58
C ASN A 47 7.81 18.96 -0.09
N ASN A 48 6.81 19.40 0.67
CA ASN A 48 5.65 20.16 0.16
C ASN A 48 4.98 19.46 -1.04
N ARG A 49 4.83 18.13 -0.97
CA ARG A 49 4.21 17.29 -1.99
C ARG A 49 2.86 16.78 -1.54
N LYS A 50 2.01 16.50 -2.51
CA LYS A 50 0.70 15.85 -2.30
C LYS A 50 0.75 14.39 -2.77
N VAL A 51 -0.19 13.58 -2.33
CA VAL A 51 -0.44 12.29 -2.97
C VAL A 51 -0.87 12.55 -4.40
N ARG A 52 -0.15 11.96 -5.37
CA ARG A 52 -0.37 12.25 -6.79
C ARG A 52 -1.73 11.77 -7.29
N ARG A 53 -2.14 10.58 -6.86
CA ARG A 53 -3.37 9.90 -7.30
C ARG A 53 -4.10 9.33 -6.08
N PRO A 54 -4.74 10.18 -5.26
CA PRO A 54 -5.43 9.73 -4.05
C PRO A 54 -6.56 8.75 -4.36
N GLU A 55 -7.20 8.84 -5.52
CA GLU A 55 -8.24 7.92 -5.99
C GLU A 55 -7.72 6.51 -6.34
N LEU A 56 -6.40 6.37 -6.55
CA LEU A 56 -5.71 5.10 -6.77
C LEU A 56 -4.96 4.61 -5.53
N THR A 57 -5.20 5.26 -4.39
CA THR A 57 -4.63 4.92 -3.08
C THR A 57 -5.76 4.53 -2.14
N LEU A 58 -5.64 3.37 -1.49
CA LEU A 58 -6.62 2.87 -0.53
C LEU A 58 -5.93 2.56 0.79
N ALA A 59 -6.44 3.15 1.86
CA ALA A 59 -5.92 2.96 3.21
C ALA A 59 -6.86 2.11 4.06
N VAL A 60 -6.27 1.33 4.97
CA VAL A 60 -6.98 0.54 5.98
C VAL A 60 -6.08 0.35 7.20
N PRO A 61 -6.56 0.50 8.43
CA PRO A 61 -5.85 0.01 9.61
C PRO A 61 -6.14 -1.48 9.77
N ASP A 62 -5.08 -2.31 9.87
CA ASP A 62 -5.24 -3.76 9.96
C ASP A 62 -4.26 -4.45 10.92
N HIS A 63 -3.13 -3.83 11.24
CA HIS A 63 -2.14 -4.40 12.14
C HIS A 63 -2.44 -4.09 13.62
N ASN A 64 -2.87 -2.87 13.93
CA ASN A 64 -3.06 -2.36 15.27
C ASN A 64 -4.54 -2.15 15.62
N VAL A 65 -5.37 -3.07 15.19
CA VAL A 65 -6.81 -3.04 15.44
C VAL A 65 -7.23 -4.23 16.32
N PRO A 66 -8.18 -4.04 17.25
CA PRO A 66 -8.69 -5.13 18.08
C PRO A 66 -9.36 -6.20 17.22
N THR A 67 -9.10 -7.46 17.56
CA THR A 67 -9.83 -8.62 17.01
C THR A 67 -11.07 -8.97 17.86
N THR A 68 -11.28 -8.24 18.95
CA THR A 68 -12.41 -8.38 19.88
C THR A 68 -13.46 -7.27 19.63
N ASP A 69 -14.26 -6.97 20.63
CA ASP A 69 -15.30 -5.92 20.56
C ASP A 69 -14.68 -4.53 20.33
N ARG A 70 -14.88 -4.01 19.13
CA ARG A 70 -14.34 -2.70 18.70
C ARG A 70 -15.10 -1.50 19.28
N SER A 71 -16.24 -1.71 19.89
CA SER A 71 -17.01 -0.63 20.53
C SER A 71 -16.26 0.01 21.70
N LYS A 72 -15.31 -0.74 22.29
CA LYS A 72 -14.45 -0.27 23.38
C LYS A 72 -13.24 0.55 22.92
N GLY A 73 -13.04 0.68 21.61
CA GLY A 73 -11.88 1.37 21.05
C GLY A 73 -10.60 0.52 21.05
N ILE A 74 -9.47 1.19 21.02
CA ILE A 74 -8.13 0.59 21.02
C ILE A 74 -7.46 0.93 22.36
N ASP A 75 -7.27 -0.07 23.22
CA ASP A 75 -6.71 0.12 24.56
C ASP A 75 -5.23 0.46 24.56
N ASP A 76 -4.45 -0.22 23.68
CA ASP A 76 -3.03 0.07 23.53
C ASP A 76 -2.81 1.46 22.95
N GLU A 77 -2.03 2.28 23.67
CA GLU A 77 -1.81 3.68 23.31
C GLU A 77 -1.05 3.84 21.98
N GLN A 78 -0.05 3.02 21.75
CA GLN A 78 0.74 3.12 20.52
C GLN A 78 -0.09 2.72 19.30
N SER A 79 -0.84 1.65 19.39
CA SER A 79 -1.78 1.20 18.36
C SER A 79 -2.82 2.28 18.05
N ARG A 80 -3.38 2.91 19.09
CA ARG A 80 -4.34 4.01 18.93
C ARG A 80 -3.72 5.19 18.19
N ILE A 81 -2.52 5.63 18.60
CA ILE A 81 -1.81 6.74 17.95
C ILE A 81 -1.56 6.44 16.47
N GLN A 82 -1.13 5.23 16.13
CA GLN A 82 -0.88 4.87 14.73
C GLN A 82 -2.15 4.90 13.89
N VAL A 83 -3.26 4.36 14.39
CA VAL A 83 -4.55 4.39 13.68
C VAL A 83 -5.08 5.83 13.55
N GLU A 84 -4.98 6.66 14.59
CA GLU A 84 -5.35 8.07 14.53
C GLU A 84 -4.48 8.85 13.56
N THR A 85 -3.19 8.57 13.52
CA THR A 85 -2.25 9.16 12.55
C THR A 85 -2.64 8.82 11.13
N LEU A 86 -2.99 7.55 10.84
CA LEU A 86 -3.49 7.14 9.53
C LEU A 86 -4.75 7.92 9.14
N ARG A 87 -5.72 8.05 10.06
CA ARG A 87 -6.96 8.84 9.83
C ARG A 87 -6.66 10.29 9.44
N ASN A 88 -5.79 10.92 10.22
CA ASN A 88 -5.41 12.32 10.00
C ASN A 88 -4.69 12.49 8.65
N ASN A 89 -3.76 11.61 8.33
CA ASN A 89 -3.07 11.59 7.07
C ASN A 89 -4.01 11.39 5.89
N CYS A 90 -4.91 10.41 5.97
CA CYS A 90 -5.88 10.16 4.91
C CYS A 90 -6.81 11.36 4.68
N LYS A 91 -7.25 12.02 5.75
CA LYS A 91 -8.06 13.23 5.67
C LYS A 91 -7.30 14.40 5.02
N GLU A 92 -6.06 14.61 5.41
CA GLU A 92 -5.21 15.69 4.90
C GLU A 92 -4.89 15.51 3.41
N PHE A 93 -4.52 14.29 3.02
CA PHE A 93 -4.08 13.99 1.65
C PHE A 93 -5.20 13.51 0.72
N GLY A 94 -6.44 13.45 1.20
CA GLY A 94 -7.60 13.05 0.39
C GLY A 94 -7.62 11.57 0.03
N VAL A 95 -6.94 10.71 0.80
CA VAL A 95 -6.86 9.27 0.57
C VAL A 95 -8.10 8.59 1.14
N LYS A 96 -8.68 7.66 0.37
CA LYS A 96 -9.83 6.86 0.82
C LYS A 96 -9.40 5.90 1.93
N LEU A 97 -10.13 5.92 3.04
CA LEU A 97 -9.89 5.08 4.20
C LEU A 97 -11.09 4.18 4.49
N PHE A 98 -10.84 2.89 4.66
CA PHE A 98 -11.77 1.97 5.33
C PHE A 98 -11.38 1.86 6.80
N ASP A 99 -11.95 2.74 7.61
CA ASP A 99 -11.61 2.85 9.02
C ASP A 99 -12.10 1.65 9.86
N VAL A 100 -11.68 1.55 11.12
CA VAL A 100 -11.91 0.42 12.04
C VAL A 100 -13.37 -0.07 12.08
N ASN A 101 -14.33 0.84 11.96
CA ASN A 101 -15.77 0.54 11.99
C ASN A 101 -16.42 0.48 10.59
N ASP A 102 -15.65 0.62 9.50
CA ASP A 102 -16.17 0.46 8.14
C ASP A 102 -16.45 -1.03 7.88
N LYS A 103 -17.58 -1.35 7.27
CA LYS A 103 -17.95 -2.73 6.92
C LYS A 103 -16.96 -3.40 5.96
N ARG A 104 -16.17 -2.61 5.25
CA ARG A 104 -15.14 -3.06 4.29
C ARG A 104 -13.75 -3.15 4.91
N GLN A 105 -13.61 -2.77 6.20
CA GLN A 105 -12.34 -2.89 6.89
C GLN A 105 -11.96 -4.37 7.03
N GLY A 106 -10.71 -4.68 6.80
CA GLY A 106 -10.12 -6.01 6.88
C GLY A 106 -8.63 -5.95 6.63
N ILE A 107 -8.00 -7.10 6.48
CA ILE A 107 -6.57 -7.20 6.17
C ILE A 107 -6.29 -6.51 4.82
N VAL A 108 -5.25 -5.69 4.78
CA VAL A 108 -4.91 -4.84 3.62
C VAL A 108 -4.82 -5.64 2.30
N HIS A 109 -4.25 -6.84 2.33
CA HIS A 109 -4.12 -7.70 1.14
C HIS A 109 -5.37 -8.49 0.80
N ILE A 110 -6.39 -8.48 1.65
CA ILE A 110 -7.71 -9.09 1.39
C ILE A 110 -8.67 -8.05 0.86
N ILE A 111 -8.72 -6.85 1.43
CA ILE A 111 -9.63 -5.80 0.97
C ILE A 111 -9.35 -5.37 -0.47
N GLY A 112 -8.08 -5.40 -0.90
CA GLY A 112 -7.72 -5.06 -2.27
C GLY A 112 -8.49 -5.90 -3.30
N PRO A 113 -8.37 -7.22 -3.29
CA PRO A 113 -9.14 -8.12 -4.17
C PRO A 113 -10.64 -8.05 -3.94
N GLU A 114 -11.11 -8.11 -2.70
CA GLU A 114 -12.55 -8.13 -2.37
C GLU A 114 -13.29 -6.88 -2.83
N GLN A 115 -12.63 -5.73 -2.82
CA GLN A 115 -13.23 -4.46 -3.25
C GLN A 115 -12.95 -4.14 -4.74
N GLY A 116 -12.35 -5.08 -5.49
CA GLY A 116 -11.99 -4.88 -6.89
C GLY A 116 -10.90 -3.82 -7.10
N PHE A 117 -10.15 -3.51 -6.06
CA PHE A 117 -9.03 -2.57 -6.13
C PHE A 117 -7.79 -3.24 -6.71
N THR A 118 -7.53 -4.50 -6.33
CA THR A 118 -6.54 -5.37 -6.96
C THR A 118 -7.14 -5.97 -8.22
N GLN A 119 -6.49 -5.75 -9.35
CA GLN A 119 -6.95 -6.26 -10.65
C GLN A 119 -5.81 -6.93 -11.43
N PRO A 120 -6.11 -7.93 -12.27
CA PRO A 120 -5.11 -8.52 -13.16
C PRO A 120 -4.49 -7.46 -14.06
N GLY A 121 -3.20 -7.61 -14.34
CA GLY A 121 -2.47 -6.73 -15.24
C GLY A 121 -2.02 -5.40 -14.62
N THR A 122 -2.23 -5.19 -13.32
CA THR A 122 -1.82 -3.96 -12.61
C THR A 122 -0.52 -4.14 -11.84
N VAL A 123 0.18 -3.02 -11.60
CA VAL A 123 1.28 -2.92 -10.64
C VAL A 123 0.75 -2.31 -9.35
N ILE A 124 0.93 -3.03 -8.23
CA ILE A 124 0.42 -2.68 -6.90
C ILE A 124 1.59 -2.59 -5.92
N VAL A 125 1.61 -1.55 -5.11
CA VAL A 125 2.59 -1.39 -4.04
C VAL A 125 1.93 -1.27 -2.67
N CYS A 126 2.63 -1.76 -1.66
CA CYS A 126 2.26 -1.61 -0.26
C CYS A 126 3.51 -1.72 0.60
N GLY A 127 3.61 -0.96 1.66
CA GLY A 127 4.70 -1.05 2.63
C GLY A 127 4.55 -2.24 3.59
N ASP A 128 4.28 -3.44 3.07
CA ASP A 128 4.03 -4.66 3.83
C ASP A 128 4.74 -5.87 3.22
N SER A 129 5.21 -6.80 4.07
CA SER A 129 5.96 -7.99 3.65
C SER A 129 5.14 -9.00 2.84
N HIS A 130 3.81 -8.98 2.94
CA HIS A 130 2.91 -9.91 2.26
C HIS A 130 2.32 -9.35 0.96
N THR A 131 2.84 -8.24 0.45
CA THR A 131 2.37 -7.60 -0.78
C THR A 131 2.40 -8.54 -1.99
N ALA A 132 3.32 -9.52 -2.01
CA ALA A 132 3.39 -10.55 -3.04
C ALA A 132 2.08 -11.36 -3.23
N THR A 133 1.19 -11.36 -2.24
CA THR A 133 -0.14 -12.01 -2.30
C THR A 133 -0.93 -11.58 -3.54
N HIS A 134 -0.80 -10.31 -3.96
CA HIS A 134 -1.51 -9.78 -5.14
C HIS A 134 -1.09 -10.44 -6.46
N GLY A 135 0.08 -11.12 -6.48
CA GLY A 135 0.52 -11.93 -7.61
C GLY A 135 -0.44 -13.07 -7.94
N ALA A 136 -1.10 -13.65 -6.93
CA ALA A 136 -2.12 -14.69 -7.10
C ALA A 136 -3.35 -14.20 -7.88
N PHE A 137 -3.58 -12.89 -7.92
CA PHE A 137 -4.66 -12.23 -8.66
C PHE A 137 -4.22 -11.67 -10.01
N GLY A 138 -3.04 -12.08 -10.50
CA GLY A 138 -2.52 -11.64 -11.80
C GLY A 138 -2.00 -10.19 -11.82
N ALA A 139 -1.68 -9.63 -10.66
CA ALA A 139 -1.01 -8.35 -10.52
C ALA A 139 0.50 -8.54 -10.33
N VAL A 140 1.31 -7.56 -10.69
CA VAL A 140 2.69 -7.46 -10.24
C VAL A 140 2.70 -6.65 -8.96
N SER A 141 3.18 -7.24 -7.90
CA SER A 141 3.22 -6.61 -6.59
C SER A 141 4.63 -6.65 -6.02
N TYR A 142 5.03 -5.52 -5.45
CA TYR A 142 6.40 -5.34 -5.01
C TYR A 142 6.60 -5.73 -3.56
N THR A 143 7.26 -6.84 -3.38
CA THR A 143 8.07 -7.15 -2.20
C THR A 143 9.43 -6.43 -2.25
N HIS A 144 9.85 -5.97 -3.42
CA HIS A 144 11.20 -5.44 -3.66
C HIS A 144 11.47 -4.06 -3.05
N LEU A 145 10.46 -3.30 -2.66
CA LEU A 145 10.67 -2.08 -1.88
C LEU A 145 11.31 -2.37 -0.51
N ARG A 146 11.23 -3.63 -0.02
CA ARG A 146 11.90 -4.07 1.20
C ARG A 146 13.23 -4.79 0.97
N ALA A 147 13.49 -5.31 -0.21
CA ALA A 147 14.76 -5.98 -0.50
C ALA A 147 15.95 -5.01 -0.41
N HIS A 148 15.76 -3.73 -0.67
CA HIS A 148 16.75 -2.69 -0.47
C HIS A 148 16.96 -2.28 0.99
N GLU A 149 15.97 -2.45 1.85
CA GLU A 149 16.09 -2.15 3.28
C GLU A 149 16.82 -3.26 4.07
N THR A 150 16.93 -4.46 3.51
CA THR A 150 17.57 -5.61 4.17
C THR A 150 19.00 -5.87 3.75
N THR A 151 19.55 -5.16 2.78
CA THR A 151 20.91 -5.34 2.30
C THR A 151 21.95 -4.41 2.94
N ASP A 152 21.53 -3.47 3.76
CA ASP A 152 22.40 -2.53 4.46
C ASP A 152 22.51 -2.82 5.98
N ASN A 153 22.56 -4.11 6.35
CA ASN A 153 22.96 -4.56 7.69
C ASN A 153 24.15 -5.51 7.63
#